data_f7ef21d3e88ceb23a37946d0950470b2
#
_entry.id   f7ef21d3e88ceb23a37946d0950470b2
#
_cell.length_a   1.000
_cell.length_b   1.000
_cell.length_c   1.000
_cell.angle_alpha   90.00
_cell.angle_beta   90.00
_cell.angle_gamma   90.00
#
_symmetry.space_group_name_H-M   'P 1'
#
loop_
_entity.id
_entity.type
_entity.pdbx_description
1 polymer ?
#
loop_
_entity_poly.entity_id
_entity_poly.type
_entity_poly.pdbx_seq_one_letter_code
_entity_poly.pdbx_strand_id
1 'polypeptide(L)'
;MLPFSKLNPNKEELYMLPSSIMDIIQERLGDRFDDYLIPPPVFIAMQGEFMEFDLESETLTTRFPVLDEFRNPYGSMQGGMVAAAVDNTLGPLSMLVAPPNVTRRLEMKYGLPVTSDFEYITVKGRLVGRKGLQLTFNAEVRDPQGALLARARATHWIVDDLLLARD
;
A
#
# COMPACT_ATOMS: atom_id res chain seq x y z
N MET A 1 -20.33 -5.94 14.91
CA MET A 1 -19.85 -6.42 13.61
C MET A 1 -20.83 -5.88 12.57
N LEU A 2 -20.52 -4.77 11.92
CA LEU A 2 -21.37 -4.20 10.86
C LEU A 2 -21.17 -5.01 9.59
N PRO A 3 -22.23 -5.43 8.91
CA PRO A 3 -22.10 -6.19 7.68
C PRO A 3 -21.51 -5.32 6.56
N PHE A 4 -20.56 -5.87 5.81
CA PHE A 4 -19.89 -5.28 4.64
C PHE A 4 -20.85 -4.76 3.53
N SER A 5 -22.15 -4.96 3.66
CA SER A 5 -23.18 -4.65 2.64
C SER A 5 -23.68 -3.21 2.61
N LYS A 6 -23.02 -2.26 3.32
CA LYS A 6 -23.41 -0.83 3.31
C LYS A 6 -22.30 0.11 2.83
N LEU A 7 -21.41 -0.34 1.95
CA LEU A 7 -20.56 0.59 1.21
C LEU A 7 -21.43 1.31 0.17
N ASN A 8 -21.37 2.64 0.22
CA ASN A 8 -22.07 3.52 -0.70
C ASN A 8 -21.60 3.22 -2.14
N PRO A 9 -22.47 2.87 -3.10
CA PRO A 9 -22.07 2.51 -4.47
C PRO A 9 -21.24 3.59 -5.19
N ASN A 10 -21.35 4.87 -4.78
CA ASN A 10 -20.48 5.94 -5.29
C ASN A 10 -19.05 5.93 -4.71
N LYS A 11 -18.77 5.08 -3.71
CA LYS A 11 -17.40 4.92 -3.17
C LYS A 11 -16.64 3.75 -3.82
N GLU A 12 -17.32 2.79 -4.43
CA GLU A 12 -16.65 1.67 -5.11
C GLU A 12 -15.81 2.16 -6.30
N GLU A 13 -16.28 3.17 -7.05
CA GLU A 13 -15.50 3.79 -8.14
C GLU A 13 -14.22 4.48 -7.65
N LEU A 14 -14.21 5.00 -6.41
CA LEU A 14 -13.08 5.74 -5.84
C LEU A 14 -11.92 4.81 -5.42
N TYR A 15 -12.22 3.54 -5.14
CA TYR A 15 -11.23 2.56 -4.67
C TYR A 15 -10.81 1.58 -5.77
N MET A 16 -11.32 1.75 -6.98
CA MET A 16 -10.92 0.94 -8.12
C MET A 16 -9.48 1.29 -8.52
N LEU A 17 -8.68 0.27 -8.68
CA LEU A 17 -7.37 0.41 -9.30
C LEU A 17 -7.54 1.06 -10.69
N PRO A 18 -6.69 2.03 -11.07
CA PRO A 18 -6.66 2.48 -12.45
C PRO A 18 -6.58 1.29 -13.41
N SER A 19 -7.32 1.34 -14.51
CA SER A 19 -7.39 0.23 -15.48
C SER A 19 -6.01 -0.25 -15.90
N SER A 20 -5.05 0.67 -16.10
CA SER A 20 -3.66 0.34 -16.44
C SER A 20 -2.94 -0.48 -15.36
N ILE A 21 -3.23 -0.27 -14.08
CA ILE A 21 -2.67 -1.05 -12.97
C ILE A 21 -3.34 -2.44 -12.92
N MET A 22 -4.66 -2.49 -13.11
CA MET A 22 -5.41 -3.74 -13.16
C MET A 22 -4.92 -4.63 -14.30
N ASP A 23 -4.74 -4.06 -15.49
CA ASP A 23 -4.27 -4.79 -16.68
C ASP A 23 -2.90 -5.43 -16.42
N ILE A 24 -1.95 -4.70 -15.81
CA ILE A 24 -0.63 -5.24 -15.46
C ILE A 24 -0.73 -6.37 -14.45
N ILE A 25 -1.53 -6.20 -13.40
CA ILE A 25 -1.70 -7.23 -12.36
C ILE A 25 -2.36 -8.48 -12.97
N GLN A 26 -3.38 -8.29 -13.79
CA GLN A 26 -4.10 -9.38 -14.44
C GLN A 26 -3.21 -10.15 -15.43
N GLU A 27 -2.39 -9.45 -16.21
CA GLU A 27 -1.40 -10.08 -17.09
C GLU A 27 -0.37 -10.92 -16.31
N ARG A 28 0.09 -10.41 -15.16
CA ARG A 28 1.09 -11.09 -14.31
C ARG A 28 0.54 -12.30 -13.57
N LEU A 29 -0.70 -12.23 -13.10
CA LEU A 29 -1.34 -13.31 -12.34
C LEU A 29 -2.01 -14.34 -13.25
N GLY A 30 -2.37 -13.96 -14.48
CA GLY A 30 -3.03 -14.83 -15.46
C GLY A 30 -4.30 -15.47 -14.89
N ASP A 31 -4.45 -16.78 -15.07
CA ASP A 31 -5.60 -17.56 -14.62
C ASP A 31 -5.78 -17.57 -13.08
N ARG A 32 -4.78 -17.10 -12.35
CA ARG A 32 -4.82 -17.05 -10.88
C ARG A 32 -5.28 -15.71 -10.33
N PHE A 33 -5.67 -14.77 -11.18
CA PHE A 33 -6.12 -13.44 -10.74
C PHE A 33 -7.26 -13.53 -9.71
N ASP A 34 -8.20 -14.45 -9.90
CA ASP A 34 -9.36 -14.63 -9.02
C ASP A 34 -9.01 -15.24 -7.64
N ASP A 35 -7.79 -15.79 -7.48
CA ASP A 35 -7.31 -16.29 -6.17
C ASP A 35 -6.88 -15.14 -5.24
N TYR A 36 -6.76 -13.91 -5.75
CA TYR A 36 -6.28 -12.76 -5.00
C TYR A 36 -7.41 -11.76 -4.69
N LEU A 37 -7.36 -11.19 -3.48
CA LEU A 37 -8.27 -10.11 -3.08
C LEU A 37 -7.75 -8.76 -3.59
N ILE A 38 -8.21 -8.31 -4.75
CA ILE A 38 -7.76 -7.07 -5.40
C ILE A 38 -8.96 -6.17 -5.70
N PRO A 39 -9.00 -4.93 -5.17
CA PRO A 39 -8.06 -4.35 -4.21
C PRO A 39 -8.16 -5.01 -2.83
N PRO A 40 -7.07 -5.02 -2.04
CA PRO A 40 -7.08 -5.65 -0.72
C PRO A 40 -8.11 -5.00 0.21
N PRO A 41 -8.89 -5.77 1.00
CA PRO A 41 -9.87 -5.21 1.93
C PRO A 41 -9.31 -4.16 2.90
N VAL A 42 -8.05 -4.33 3.32
CA VAL A 42 -7.36 -3.37 4.20
C VAL A 42 -7.09 -2.03 3.48
N PHE A 43 -6.77 -2.05 2.19
CA PHE A 43 -6.60 -0.83 1.39
C PHE A 43 -7.92 -0.04 1.31
N ILE A 44 -9.03 -0.75 1.08
CA ILE A 44 -10.38 -0.17 1.05
C ILE A 44 -10.75 0.39 2.44
N ALA A 45 -10.49 -0.38 3.51
CA ALA A 45 -10.79 0.04 4.88
C ALA A 45 -10.02 1.30 5.29
N MET A 46 -8.79 1.46 4.80
CA MET A 46 -7.96 2.65 5.01
C MET A 46 -8.30 3.79 4.02
N GLN A 47 -9.27 3.61 3.14
CA GLN A 47 -9.66 4.57 2.10
C GLN A 47 -8.46 5.01 1.25
N GLY A 48 -7.60 4.04 0.88
CA GLY A 48 -6.43 4.30 0.05
C GLY A 48 -6.80 4.68 -1.38
N GLU A 49 -6.02 5.56 -1.99
CA GLU A 49 -6.15 5.97 -3.37
C GLU A 49 -4.83 5.79 -4.12
N PHE A 50 -4.88 5.26 -5.34
CA PHE A 50 -3.73 5.21 -6.24
C PHE A 50 -3.60 6.53 -6.97
N MET A 51 -2.43 7.18 -6.85
CA MET A 51 -2.17 8.49 -7.44
C MET A 51 -1.34 8.40 -8.71
N GLU A 52 -0.25 7.65 -8.68
CA GLU A 52 0.71 7.59 -9.78
C GLU A 52 1.47 6.26 -9.71
N PHE A 53 1.67 5.63 -10.86
CA PHE A 53 2.57 4.49 -11.04
C PHE A 53 3.49 4.75 -12.23
N ASP A 54 4.77 4.51 -12.04
CA ASP A 54 5.80 4.58 -13.09
C ASP A 54 6.59 3.27 -13.11
N LEU A 55 6.43 2.53 -14.20
CA LEU A 55 7.08 1.22 -14.40
C LEU A 55 8.59 1.37 -14.62
N GLU A 56 9.04 2.43 -15.29
CA GLU A 56 10.46 2.64 -15.59
C GLU A 56 11.26 2.92 -14.32
N SER A 57 10.76 3.80 -13.46
CA SER A 57 11.38 4.10 -12.16
C SER A 57 10.98 3.15 -11.05
N GLU A 58 10.07 2.21 -11.32
CA GLU A 58 9.51 1.23 -10.37
C GLU A 58 8.99 1.91 -9.10
N THR A 59 8.16 2.93 -9.28
CA THR A 59 7.57 3.71 -8.19
C THR A 59 6.06 3.68 -8.21
N LEU A 60 5.46 3.70 -7.02
CA LEU A 60 4.03 3.85 -6.81
C LEU A 60 3.80 4.93 -5.75
N THR A 61 2.88 5.84 -6.03
CA THR A 61 2.41 6.84 -5.06
C THR A 61 0.95 6.56 -4.73
N THR A 62 0.64 6.50 -3.46
CA THR A 62 -0.71 6.35 -2.92
C THR A 62 -1.02 7.49 -1.96
N ARG A 63 -2.30 7.70 -1.68
CA ARG A 63 -2.80 8.67 -0.72
C ARG A 63 -3.74 7.97 0.28
N PHE A 64 -3.64 8.36 1.55
CA PHE A 64 -4.50 7.85 2.62
C PHE A 64 -5.01 9.01 3.47
N PRO A 65 -6.33 9.11 3.75
CA PRO A 65 -6.87 10.12 4.63
C PRO A 65 -6.41 9.91 6.07
N VAL A 66 -6.32 11.00 6.82
CA VAL A 66 -6.03 10.96 8.26
C VAL A 66 -7.35 10.85 9.02
N LEU A 67 -7.82 9.62 9.22
CA LEU A 67 -9.11 9.35 9.87
C LEU A 67 -9.00 9.44 11.39
N ASP A 68 -10.10 9.89 12.03
CA ASP A 68 -10.19 10.01 13.49
C ASP A 68 -9.97 8.68 14.21
N GLU A 69 -10.50 7.58 13.65
CA GLU A 69 -10.34 6.22 14.17
C GLU A 69 -8.90 5.68 14.13
N PHE A 70 -8.00 6.35 13.39
CA PHE A 70 -6.59 5.97 13.31
C PHE A 70 -5.71 6.75 14.28
N ARG A 71 -6.29 7.59 15.15
CA ARG A 71 -5.54 8.42 16.08
C ARG A 71 -5.09 7.67 17.33
N ASN A 72 -3.92 8.02 17.79
CA ASN A 72 -3.40 7.61 19.08
C ASN A 72 -3.93 8.55 20.22
N PRO A 73 -3.64 8.25 21.50
CA PRO A 73 -4.07 9.11 22.61
C PRO A 73 -3.55 10.56 22.56
N TYR A 74 -2.56 10.85 21.77
CA TYR A 74 -2.01 12.21 21.57
C TYR A 74 -2.68 12.97 20.41
N GLY A 75 -3.67 12.36 19.74
CA GLY A 75 -4.39 12.98 18.61
C GLY A 75 -3.70 12.87 17.26
N SER A 76 -2.53 12.24 17.18
CA SER A 76 -1.83 11.98 15.93
C SER A 76 -2.22 10.61 15.37
N MET A 77 -2.11 10.41 14.05
CA MET A 77 -2.27 9.09 13.44
C MET A 77 -1.31 8.09 14.10
N GLN A 78 -1.85 6.95 14.50
CA GLN A 78 -1.08 5.88 15.14
C GLN A 78 0.07 5.43 14.23
N GLY A 79 1.28 5.28 14.77
CA GLY A 79 2.45 4.87 13.98
C GLY A 79 2.26 3.54 13.24
N GLY A 80 1.52 2.60 13.82
CA GLY A 80 1.12 1.36 13.16
C GLY A 80 0.23 1.59 11.93
N MET A 81 -0.63 2.61 11.94
CA MET A 81 -1.47 2.97 10.79
C MET A 81 -0.64 3.63 9.68
N VAL A 82 0.36 4.45 10.03
CA VAL A 82 1.34 4.98 9.07
C VAL A 82 2.14 3.83 8.44
N ALA A 83 2.54 2.83 9.24
CA ALA A 83 3.22 1.64 8.73
C ALA A 83 2.29 0.82 7.80
N ALA A 84 1.02 0.68 8.16
CA ALA A 84 0.02 0.03 7.32
C ALA A 84 -0.18 0.77 5.98
N ALA A 85 -0.19 2.11 5.96
CA ALA A 85 -0.23 2.88 4.73
C ALA A 85 0.99 2.61 3.83
N VAL A 86 2.18 2.50 4.42
CA VAL A 86 3.41 2.12 3.70
C VAL A 86 3.30 0.70 3.13
N ASP A 87 2.88 -0.27 3.93
CA ASP A 87 2.74 -1.66 3.48
C ASP A 87 1.68 -1.80 2.37
N ASN A 88 0.57 -1.06 2.50
CA ASN A 88 -0.48 -0.96 1.47
C ASN A 88 -0.04 -0.20 0.19
N THR A 89 1.10 0.45 0.20
CA THR A 89 1.74 1.03 -1.00
C THR A 89 2.74 0.04 -1.60
N LEU A 90 3.57 -0.56 -0.76
CA LEU A 90 4.65 -1.45 -1.21
C LEU A 90 4.14 -2.81 -1.68
N GLY A 91 3.04 -3.32 -1.10
CA GLY A 91 2.39 -4.54 -1.53
C GLY A 91 1.95 -4.48 -3.00
N PRO A 92 1.05 -3.55 -3.38
CA PRO A 92 0.66 -3.34 -4.77
C PRO A 92 1.85 -3.04 -5.69
N LEU A 93 2.78 -2.16 -5.29
CA LEU A 93 3.99 -1.91 -6.07
C LEU A 93 4.74 -3.21 -6.36
N SER A 94 4.90 -4.06 -5.35
CA SER A 94 5.62 -5.32 -5.50
C SER A 94 4.96 -6.27 -6.50
N MET A 95 3.63 -6.30 -6.56
CA MET A 95 2.86 -7.08 -7.54
C MET A 95 3.03 -6.54 -8.97
N LEU A 96 3.20 -5.22 -9.11
CA LEU A 96 3.39 -4.57 -10.40
C LEU A 96 4.79 -4.80 -10.99
N VAL A 97 5.81 -5.02 -10.16
CA VAL A 97 7.21 -5.04 -10.60
C VAL A 97 7.90 -6.40 -10.42
N ALA A 98 7.29 -7.37 -9.73
CA ALA A 98 7.90 -8.67 -9.43
C ALA A 98 6.85 -9.79 -9.37
N PRO A 99 7.30 -11.08 -9.42
CA PRO A 99 6.44 -12.23 -9.13
C PRO A 99 5.83 -12.17 -7.72
N PRO A 100 4.83 -13.02 -7.40
CA PRO A 100 4.23 -13.09 -6.07
C PRO A 100 5.26 -13.12 -4.96
N ASN A 101 5.07 -12.28 -3.95
CA ASN A 101 6.03 -12.08 -2.87
C ASN A 101 5.31 -11.62 -1.60
N VAL A 102 5.99 -11.75 -0.46
CA VAL A 102 5.46 -11.37 0.84
C VAL A 102 6.43 -10.47 1.59
N THR A 103 5.90 -9.54 2.35
CA THR A 103 6.68 -8.69 3.26
C THR A 103 7.31 -9.56 4.35
N ARG A 104 8.64 -9.53 4.49
CA ARG A 104 9.38 -10.21 5.55
C ARG A 104 9.89 -9.26 6.62
N ARG A 105 10.13 -8.01 6.25
CA ARG A 105 10.61 -6.97 7.15
C ARG A 105 10.11 -5.61 6.69
N LEU A 106 9.59 -4.84 7.62
CA LEU A 106 9.25 -3.43 7.44
C LEU A 106 9.87 -2.64 8.58
N GLU A 107 10.77 -1.72 8.25
CA GLU A 107 11.41 -0.81 9.19
C GLU A 107 10.89 0.60 8.95
N MET A 108 10.36 1.23 10.00
CA MET A 108 9.86 2.60 9.97
C MET A 108 10.79 3.53 10.73
N LYS A 109 11.03 4.71 10.15
CA LYS A 109 11.71 5.82 10.83
C LYS A 109 10.76 7.02 10.81
N TYR A 110 10.13 7.27 11.94
CA TYR A 110 9.21 8.38 12.13
C TYR A 110 10.00 9.65 12.45
N GLY A 111 9.72 10.73 11.72
CA GLY A 111 10.36 12.03 11.89
C GLY A 111 9.43 13.04 12.56
N LEU A 112 8.26 13.25 11.97
CA LEU A 112 7.24 14.17 12.45
C LEU A 112 5.91 13.45 12.67
N PRO A 113 5.08 13.90 13.63
CA PRO A 113 3.75 13.32 13.83
C PRO A 113 2.84 13.64 12.63
N VAL A 114 1.97 12.70 12.31
CA VAL A 114 0.86 12.92 11.36
C VAL A 114 -0.31 13.49 12.18
N THR A 115 -0.48 14.81 12.15
CA THR A 115 -1.50 15.50 12.96
C THR A 115 -2.87 15.49 12.29
N SER A 116 -3.91 15.81 13.05
CA SER A 116 -5.27 15.96 12.55
C SER A 116 -5.49 17.14 11.61
N ASP A 117 -4.51 18.05 11.51
CA ASP A 117 -4.56 19.18 10.58
C ASP A 117 -4.31 18.75 9.13
N PHE A 118 -3.77 17.54 8.95
CA PHE A 118 -3.59 16.97 7.62
C PHE A 118 -4.85 16.23 7.18
N GLU A 119 -5.37 16.59 6.02
CA GLU A 119 -6.49 15.87 5.40
C GLU A 119 -6.08 14.46 4.99
N TYR A 120 -4.84 14.32 4.50
CA TYR A 120 -4.27 13.06 4.04
C TYR A 120 -2.75 13.04 4.18
N ILE A 121 -2.18 11.85 4.02
CA ILE A 121 -0.75 11.63 3.77
C ILE A 121 -0.56 11.00 2.40
N THR A 122 0.57 11.29 1.75
CA THR A 122 1.01 10.59 0.55
C THR A 122 2.16 9.65 0.90
N VAL A 123 2.15 8.48 0.30
CA VAL A 123 3.23 7.49 0.41
C VAL A 123 3.78 7.21 -0.96
N LYS A 124 5.07 7.46 -1.17
CA LYS A 124 5.78 7.09 -2.39
C LYS A 124 6.72 5.94 -2.11
N GLY A 125 6.40 4.78 -2.68
CA GLY A 125 7.23 3.57 -2.66
C GLY A 125 8.11 3.46 -3.89
N ARG A 126 9.29 2.83 -3.75
CA ARG A 126 10.20 2.52 -4.84
C ARG A 126 10.91 1.21 -4.59
N LEU A 127 11.03 0.37 -5.62
CA LEU A 127 11.94 -0.76 -5.61
C LEU A 127 13.37 -0.27 -5.82
N VAL A 128 14.27 -0.64 -4.90
CA VAL A 128 15.66 -0.15 -4.89
C VAL A 128 16.70 -1.27 -5.02
N GLY A 129 16.26 -2.51 -5.02
CA GLY A 129 17.19 -3.64 -5.20
C GLY A 129 16.52 -4.99 -5.32
N ARG A 130 17.18 -5.86 -6.08
CA ARG A 130 16.86 -7.28 -6.25
C ARG A 130 18.11 -8.12 -6.00
N LYS A 131 17.99 -9.14 -5.14
CA LYS A 131 19.09 -10.10 -4.89
C LYS A 131 18.52 -11.49 -4.68
N GLY A 132 18.62 -12.33 -5.70
CA GLY A 132 17.97 -13.64 -5.70
C GLY A 132 16.45 -13.49 -5.54
N LEU A 133 15.87 -14.13 -4.53
CA LEU A 133 14.45 -14.03 -4.21
C LEU A 133 14.09 -12.80 -3.35
N GLN A 134 15.06 -12.00 -2.93
CA GLN A 134 14.87 -10.86 -2.08
C GLN A 134 14.67 -9.58 -2.92
N LEU A 135 13.62 -8.84 -2.60
CA LEU A 135 13.32 -7.51 -3.09
C LEU A 135 13.50 -6.50 -1.95
N THR A 136 14.07 -5.35 -2.25
CA THR A 136 14.24 -4.26 -1.28
C THR A 136 13.53 -3.02 -1.77
N PHE A 137 12.68 -2.46 -0.93
CA PHE A 137 11.92 -1.24 -1.21
C PHE A 137 12.28 -0.15 -0.21
N ASN A 138 12.20 1.09 -0.65
CA ASN A 138 12.17 2.27 0.21
C ASN A 138 10.81 2.96 0.03
N ALA A 139 10.35 3.65 1.08
CA ALA A 139 9.17 4.51 1.00
C ALA A 139 9.40 5.80 1.78
N GLU A 140 8.73 6.87 1.32
CA GLU A 140 8.63 8.15 2.00
C GLU A 140 7.15 8.48 2.23
N VAL A 141 6.86 8.96 3.43
CA VAL A 141 5.54 9.47 3.82
C VAL A 141 5.63 10.98 3.94
N ARG A 142 4.75 11.70 3.26
CA ARG A 142 4.73 13.16 3.22
C ARG A 142 3.34 13.71 3.54
N ASP A 143 3.32 14.93 4.09
CA ASP A 143 2.09 15.69 4.28
C ASP A 143 1.60 16.33 2.96
N PRO A 144 0.43 16.99 2.95
CA PRO A 144 -0.10 17.67 1.76
C PRO A 144 0.79 18.80 1.21
N GLN A 145 1.69 19.36 2.02
CA GLN A 145 2.64 20.39 1.63
C GLN A 145 3.98 19.81 1.14
N GLY A 146 4.12 18.48 1.18
CA GLY A 146 5.31 17.77 0.74
C GLY A 146 6.41 17.61 1.80
N ALA A 147 6.17 18.03 3.05
CA ALA A 147 7.13 17.81 4.13
C ALA A 147 7.23 16.32 4.49
N LEU A 148 8.45 15.88 4.75
CA LEU A 148 8.73 14.48 5.06
C LEU A 148 8.34 14.15 6.51
N LEU A 149 7.41 13.21 6.67
CA LEU A 149 6.90 12.75 7.97
C LEU A 149 7.59 11.47 8.45
N ALA A 150 7.80 10.52 7.53
CA ALA A 150 8.45 9.26 7.84
C ALA A 150 9.17 8.67 6.62
N ARG A 151 10.10 7.76 6.89
CA ARG A 151 10.74 6.90 5.89
C ARG A 151 10.58 5.45 6.28
N ALA A 152 10.55 4.59 5.27
CA ALA A 152 10.53 3.16 5.49
C ALA A 152 11.52 2.44 4.58
N ARG A 153 11.96 1.27 5.05
CA ARG A 153 12.66 0.28 4.26
C ARG A 153 11.99 -1.07 4.46
N ALA A 154 11.64 -1.73 3.37
CA ALA A 154 11.04 -3.05 3.41
C ALA A 154 11.86 -4.07 2.65
N THR A 155 11.79 -5.30 3.10
CA THR A 155 12.32 -6.47 2.41
C THR A 155 11.18 -7.44 2.16
N HIS A 156 10.94 -7.75 0.90
CA HIS A 156 10.00 -8.78 0.46
C HIS A 156 10.77 -9.99 -0.07
N TRP A 157 10.12 -11.14 -0.03
CA TRP A 157 10.65 -12.36 -0.60
C TRP A 157 9.68 -12.91 -1.63
N ILE A 158 10.21 -13.20 -2.81
CA ILE A 158 9.47 -13.95 -3.83
C ILE A 158 9.19 -15.32 -3.25
N VAL A 159 7.94 -15.75 -3.32
CA VAL A 159 7.48 -17.01 -2.79
C VAL A 159 6.95 -17.88 -3.91
N ASP A 160 7.10 -19.19 -3.73
CA ASP A 160 6.45 -20.14 -4.62
C ASP A 160 4.93 -20.05 -4.39
N ASP A 161 4.17 -20.00 -5.48
CA ASP A 161 2.72 -19.80 -5.48
C ASP A 161 1.95 -20.78 -4.58
N LEU A 162 2.50 -21.99 -4.40
CA LEU A 162 1.94 -23.03 -3.51
C LEU A 162 1.92 -22.64 -2.02
N LEU A 163 2.67 -21.61 -1.62
CA LEU A 163 2.70 -21.15 -0.22
C LEU A 163 1.62 -20.11 0.09
N LEU A 164 1.01 -19.50 -0.93
CA LEU A 164 -0.04 -18.49 -0.79
C LEU A 164 -1.45 -19.11 -0.83
N ALA A 165 -1.58 -20.30 -1.40
CA ALA A 165 -2.83 -21.06 -1.50
C ALA A 165 -2.98 -22.04 -0.30
N ARG A 166 -2.99 -21.52 0.93
CA ARG A 166 -3.39 -22.32 2.10
C ARG A 166 -4.78 -21.91 2.53
N ASP A 167 -5.69 -22.89 2.44
CA ASP A 167 -7.04 -22.90 2.98
C ASP A 167 -7.13 -22.42 4.43
#